data_9145dc3e5484c4fce268f57a383e334f
#
_entry.id   9145dc3e5484c4fce268f57a383e334f
#
_cell.length_a   1.000
_cell.length_b   1.000
_cell.length_c   1.000
_cell.angle_alpha   90.00
_cell.angle_beta   90.00
_cell.angle_gamma   90.00
#
_symmetry.space_group_name_H-M   'P 1'
#
loop_
_entity.id
_entity.type
_entity.pdbx_description
1 polymer ?
#
loop_
_entity_poly.entity_id
_entity_poly.type
_entity_poly.pdbx_seq_one_letter_code
_entity_poly.pdbx_strand_id
1 'polypeptide(L)'
;MTSKQKRKLTEFLFLLPTLIAFLMVIIIPFIFGVFYSFTDWQGTGAASKMVGLANYKAIFNEPAFFHSFLITLKFTVFNIVSVNVVAFAISLLVTSEIRGRNIYRAGFFVPNLIGGIVLGLIWQFIFSNILPTIGKSLGLEVLSKSLLSNKDTVMFTLVAVNTWQYAGYIMLIYVAAIQGISKSVMEAAVVDGATFWKRLTRIQIPLMANAFTISLFLTLTNSFKMYDVNVALTNGGPVGIFMKKPVQASELLALNIYQTAFKYNNMAQGQAKAVIFFVVLTVFSIIQVSYNKKKEVEA
;
A
#
# COMPACT_ATOMS: atom_id res chain seq x y z
N MET A 1 -29.36 -34.53 18.23
CA MET A 1 -28.97 -33.23 17.61
C MET A 1 -30.11 -32.71 16.75
N THR A 2 -30.56 -31.50 17.00
CA THR A 2 -31.59 -30.85 16.15
C THR A 2 -31.03 -30.54 14.75
N SER A 3 -31.90 -30.42 13.76
CA SER A 3 -31.50 -30.07 12.36
C SER A 3 -30.62 -28.81 12.33
N LYS A 4 -30.89 -27.82 13.15
CA LYS A 4 -30.12 -26.57 13.32
C LYS A 4 -28.70 -26.82 13.88
N GLN A 5 -28.57 -27.79 14.79
CA GLN A 5 -27.25 -28.17 15.36
C GLN A 5 -26.40 -28.92 14.34
N LYS A 6 -27.00 -29.85 13.57
CA LYS A 6 -26.29 -30.54 12.49
C LYS A 6 -25.76 -29.57 11.43
N ARG A 7 -26.59 -28.59 11.02
CA ARG A 7 -26.19 -27.58 10.05
C ARG A 7 -25.01 -26.73 10.57
N LYS A 8 -25.07 -26.23 11.81
CA LYS A 8 -23.96 -25.46 12.41
C LYS A 8 -22.66 -26.29 12.50
N LEU A 9 -22.77 -27.58 12.84
CA LEU A 9 -21.60 -28.46 12.89
C LEU A 9 -20.99 -28.64 11.48
N THR A 10 -21.82 -28.85 10.47
CA THR A 10 -21.36 -28.97 9.08
C THR A 10 -20.67 -27.68 8.63
N GLU A 11 -21.29 -26.52 8.85
CA GLU A 11 -20.70 -25.20 8.55
C GLU A 11 -19.35 -25.00 9.25
N PHE A 12 -19.25 -25.36 10.54
CA PHE A 12 -17.99 -25.30 11.29
C PHE A 12 -16.91 -26.22 10.73
N LEU A 13 -17.25 -27.47 10.42
CA LEU A 13 -16.30 -28.44 9.84
C LEU A 13 -15.78 -27.99 8.47
N PHE A 14 -16.60 -27.32 7.65
CA PHE A 14 -16.16 -26.72 6.38
C PHE A 14 -15.18 -25.55 6.58
N LEU A 15 -15.39 -24.72 7.61
CA LEU A 15 -14.51 -23.60 7.92
C LEU A 15 -13.22 -24.03 8.65
N LEU A 16 -13.25 -25.19 9.33
CA LEU A 16 -12.18 -25.63 10.22
C LEU A 16 -10.77 -25.66 9.57
N PRO A 17 -10.57 -26.22 8.35
CA PRO A 17 -9.26 -26.23 7.72
C PRO A 17 -8.68 -24.82 7.52
N THR A 18 -9.53 -23.87 7.06
CA THR A 18 -9.13 -22.47 6.84
C THR A 18 -8.82 -21.78 8.16
N LEU A 19 -9.63 -22.03 9.21
CA LEU A 19 -9.40 -21.46 10.54
C LEU A 19 -8.09 -21.99 11.16
N ILE A 20 -7.80 -23.27 11.03
CA ILE A 20 -6.54 -23.85 11.50
C ILE A 20 -5.36 -23.21 10.77
N ALA A 21 -5.39 -23.13 9.44
CA ALA A 21 -4.34 -22.47 8.67
C ALA A 21 -4.15 -21.01 9.08
N PHE A 22 -5.23 -20.25 9.26
CA PHE A 22 -5.20 -18.87 9.71
C PHE A 22 -4.57 -18.71 11.10
N LEU A 23 -4.98 -19.57 12.05
CA LEU A 23 -4.43 -19.57 13.40
C LEU A 23 -2.94 -19.90 13.40
N MET A 24 -2.52 -20.94 12.67
CA MET A 24 -1.13 -21.40 12.64
C MET A 24 -0.19 -20.41 11.94
N VAL A 25 -0.63 -19.78 10.85
CA VAL A 25 0.25 -18.97 9.99
C VAL A 25 0.21 -17.49 10.38
N ILE A 26 -0.89 -17.00 10.94
CA ILE A 26 -1.06 -15.57 11.23
C ILE A 26 -1.13 -15.31 12.72
N ILE A 27 -2.08 -15.92 13.43
CA ILE A 27 -2.35 -15.55 14.83
C ILE A 27 -1.23 -16.01 15.77
N ILE A 28 -0.80 -17.27 15.67
CA ILE A 28 0.26 -17.79 16.54
C ILE A 28 1.58 -17.04 16.36
N PRO A 29 2.12 -16.82 15.13
CA PRO A 29 3.33 -16.03 14.94
C PRO A 29 3.18 -14.58 15.40
N PHE A 30 2.01 -13.98 15.23
CA PHE A 30 1.74 -12.63 15.73
C PHE A 30 1.82 -12.55 17.26
N ILE A 31 1.21 -13.49 17.97
CA ILE A 31 1.29 -13.55 19.43
C ILE A 31 2.74 -13.74 19.90
N PHE A 32 3.50 -14.63 19.25
CA PHE A 32 4.92 -14.79 19.54
C PHE A 32 5.71 -13.52 19.24
N GLY A 33 5.41 -12.81 18.15
CA GLY A 33 6.03 -11.53 17.83
C GLY A 33 5.79 -10.49 18.91
N VAL A 34 4.54 -10.38 19.39
CA VAL A 34 4.21 -9.51 20.53
C VAL A 34 4.95 -9.94 21.79
N PHE A 35 5.00 -11.24 22.10
CA PHE A 35 5.74 -11.74 23.26
C PHE A 35 7.24 -11.40 23.17
N TYR A 36 7.89 -11.72 22.05
CA TYR A 36 9.32 -11.45 21.86
C TYR A 36 9.66 -9.96 21.85
N SER A 37 8.74 -9.07 21.55
CA SER A 37 8.95 -7.62 21.62
C SER A 37 9.27 -7.12 23.03
N PHE A 38 8.89 -7.86 24.08
CA PHE A 38 9.18 -7.56 25.49
C PHE A 38 10.42 -8.27 26.03
N THR A 39 11.19 -8.96 25.20
CA THR A 39 12.35 -9.78 25.57
C THR A 39 13.63 -9.24 24.94
N ASP A 40 14.74 -9.88 25.27
CA ASP A 40 16.06 -9.66 24.65
C ASP A 40 16.36 -10.65 23.50
N TRP A 41 15.30 -11.24 22.90
CA TRP A 41 15.45 -12.26 21.87
C TRP A 41 16.24 -11.80 20.65
N GLN A 42 17.22 -12.61 20.22
CA GLN A 42 18.11 -12.30 19.09
C GLN A 42 17.82 -13.12 17.81
N GLY A 43 16.70 -13.85 17.78
CA GLY A 43 16.27 -14.59 16.60
C GLY A 43 16.61 -16.09 16.63
N THR A 44 17.53 -16.53 17.46
CA THR A 44 17.90 -17.94 17.63
C THR A 44 17.85 -18.33 19.11
N GLY A 45 17.40 -19.57 19.37
CA GLY A 45 17.23 -20.05 20.74
C GLY A 45 16.06 -19.38 21.49
N ALA A 46 15.99 -19.64 22.79
CA ALA A 46 14.99 -19.03 23.66
C ALA A 46 15.44 -17.63 24.08
N ALA A 47 14.47 -16.71 24.29
CA ALA A 47 14.75 -15.43 24.94
C ALA A 47 15.29 -15.66 26.36
N SER A 48 16.38 -15.00 26.74
CA SER A 48 17.02 -15.21 28.05
C SER A 48 16.37 -14.36 29.12
N LYS A 49 15.86 -13.18 28.81
CA LYS A 49 15.30 -12.24 29.78
C LYS A 49 14.09 -11.47 29.24
N MET A 50 13.15 -11.22 30.13
CA MET A 50 12.10 -10.21 29.90
C MET A 50 12.67 -8.81 30.18
N VAL A 51 12.68 -7.94 29.17
CA VAL A 51 13.16 -6.55 29.27
C VAL A 51 12.02 -5.54 29.39
N GLY A 52 10.79 -5.99 29.42
CA GLY A 52 9.60 -5.12 29.49
C GLY A 52 9.54 -4.13 28.34
N LEU A 53 9.37 -2.85 28.61
CA LEU A 53 9.24 -1.80 27.61
C LEU A 53 10.57 -1.22 27.09
N ALA A 54 11.72 -1.83 27.41
CA ALA A 54 13.03 -1.28 27.02
C ALA A 54 13.19 -1.15 25.49
N ASN A 55 12.74 -2.15 24.70
CA ASN A 55 12.75 -2.10 23.25
C ASN A 55 11.93 -0.92 22.71
N TYR A 56 10.74 -0.70 23.26
CA TYR A 56 9.87 0.41 22.85
C TYR A 56 10.48 1.77 23.17
N LYS A 57 11.09 1.92 24.37
CA LYS A 57 11.80 3.17 24.75
C LYS A 57 12.99 3.42 23.84
N ALA A 58 13.73 2.39 23.45
CA ALA A 58 14.86 2.51 22.50
C ALA A 58 14.39 3.01 21.13
N ILE A 59 13.25 2.49 20.61
CA ILE A 59 12.66 2.89 19.33
C ILE A 59 12.30 4.38 19.34
N PHE A 60 11.69 4.87 20.42
CA PHE A 60 11.32 6.29 20.55
C PHE A 60 12.51 7.24 20.69
N ASN A 61 13.72 6.74 20.88
CA ASN A 61 14.97 7.51 20.88
C ASN A 61 15.77 7.36 19.57
N GLU A 62 15.25 6.63 18.57
CA GLU A 62 15.92 6.32 17.30
C GLU A 62 15.46 7.26 16.19
N PRO A 63 16.27 8.24 15.74
CA PRO A 63 15.88 9.16 14.65
C PRO A 63 15.55 8.47 13.33
N ALA A 64 16.19 7.34 13.01
CA ALA A 64 15.93 6.57 11.81
C ALA A 64 14.49 6.03 11.80
N PHE A 65 13.99 5.54 12.94
CA PHE A 65 12.59 5.09 13.06
C PHE A 65 11.59 6.22 12.82
N PHE A 66 11.79 7.38 13.46
CA PHE A 66 10.93 8.55 13.27
C PHE A 66 10.96 9.05 11.82
N HIS A 67 12.13 9.07 11.20
CA HIS A 67 12.27 9.43 9.79
C HIS A 67 11.47 8.46 8.92
N SER A 68 11.68 7.14 9.11
CA SER A 68 10.98 6.10 8.33
C SER A 68 9.47 6.15 8.54
N PHE A 69 9.01 6.47 9.74
CA PHE A 69 7.60 6.70 10.03
C PHE A 69 7.04 7.90 9.25
N LEU A 70 7.71 9.06 9.32
CA LEU A 70 7.26 10.28 8.64
C LEU A 70 7.30 10.16 7.12
N ILE A 71 8.37 9.54 6.56
CA ILE A 71 8.45 9.34 5.12
C ILE A 71 7.40 8.34 4.64
N THR A 72 7.07 7.32 5.43
CA THR A 72 5.98 6.40 5.12
C THR A 72 4.64 7.10 5.10
N LEU A 73 4.36 7.98 6.05
CA LEU A 73 3.13 8.78 6.04
C LEU A 73 3.05 9.69 4.80
N LYS A 74 4.14 10.41 4.51
CA LYS A 74 4.21 11.25 3.30
C LYS A 74 4.00 10.43 2.03
N PHE A 75 4.75 9.34 1.89
CA PHE A 75 4.60 8.40 0.79
C PHE A 75 3.15 7.92 0.64
N THR A 76 2.53 7.49 1.75
CA THR A 76 1.15 6.97 1.75
C THR A 76 0.16 8.01 1.24
N VAL A 77 0.25 9.26 1.70
CA VAL A 77 -0.66 10.33 1.24
C VAL A 77 -0.51 10.56 -0.27
N PHE A 78 0.73 10.76 -0.76
CA PHE A 78 0.97 10.97 -2.19
C PHE A 78 0.58 9.76 -3.02
N ASN A 79 0.85 8.56 -2.53
CA ASN A 79 0.54 7.32 -3.23
C ASN A 79 -0.97 7.07 -3.33
N ILE A 80 -1.72 7.30 -2.24
CA ILE A 80 -3.19 7.20 -2.24
C ILE A 80 -3.78 8.15 -3.30
N VAL A 81 -3.35 9.40 -3.29
CA VAL A 81 -3.85 10.38 -4.26
C VAL A 81 -3.48 9.98 -5.69
N SER A 82 -2.20 9.69 -5.94
CA SER A 82 -1.71 9.38 -7.28
C SER A 82 -2.36 8.11 -7.86
N VAL A 83 -2.36 7.02 -7.11
CA VAL A 83 -2.94 5.74 -7.54
C VAL A 83 -4.42 5.88 -7.83
N ASN A 84 -5.19 6.50 -6.93
CA ASN A 84 -6.64 6.58 -7.08
C ASN A 84 -7.05 7.56 -8.19
N VAL A 85 -6.37 8.69 -8.34
CA VAL A 85 -6.62 9.64 -9.44
C VAL A 85 -6.33 8.98 -10.80
N VAL A 86 -5.17 8.33 -10.94
CA VAL A 86 -4.80 7.65 -12.19
C VAL A 86 -5.74 6.47 -12.47
N ALA A 87 -6.04 5.64 -11.47
CA ALA A 87 -6.96 4.50 -11.59
C ALA A 87 -8.36 4.94 -12.00
N PHE A 88 -8.89 6.01 -11.37
CA PHE A 88 -10.20 6.55 -11.69
C PHE A 88 -10.25 7.12 -13.10
N ALA A 89 -9.24 7.90 -13.49
CA ALA A 89 -9.13 8.44 -14.85
C ALA A 89 -9.10 7.33 -15.91
N ILE A 90 -8.27 6.29 -15.71
CA ILE A 90 -8.23 5.13 -16.60
C ILE A 90 -9.57 4.38 -16.60
N SER A 91 -10.25 4.24 -15.45
CA SER A 91 -11.54 3.55 -15.37
C SER A 91 -12.63 4.24 -16.20
N LEU A 92 -12.68 5.57 -16.16
CA LEU A 92 -13.60 6.35 -17.02
C LEU A 92 -13.30 6.14 -18.51
N LEU A 93 -12.01 6.08 -18.86
CA LEU A 93 -11.58 5.85 -20.24
C LEU A 93 -11.98 4.45 -20.72
N VAL A 94 -11.70 3.39 -19.95
CA VAL A 94 -11.94 1.99 -20.37
C VAL A 94 -13.39 1.54 -20.14
N THR A 95 -14.25 2.36 -19.55
CA THR A 95 -15.70 2.13 -19.46
C THR A 95 -16.47 2.88 -20.55
N SER A 96 -15.83 3.82 -21.24
CA SER A 96 -16.43 4.46 -22.43
C SER A 96 -16.53 3.47 -23.61
N GLU A 97 -17.23 3.89 -24.67
CA GLU A 97 -17.46 3.06 -25.87
C GLU A 97 -16.24 2.97 -26.81
N ILE A 98 -15.02 2.85 -26.23
CA ILE A 98 -13.82 2.68 -27.04
C ILE A 98 -13.66 1.25 -27.58
N ARG A 99 -13.21 1.15 -28.82
CA ARG A 99 -12.93 -0.13 -29.47
C ARG A 99 -11.75 -0.82 -28.79
N GLY A 100 -11.90 -2.10 -28.40
CA GLY A 100 -10.83 -2.84 -27.76
C GLY A 100 -10.65 -2.58 -26.24
N ARG A 101 -11.65 -2.03 -25.55
CA ARG A 101 -11.61 -1.70 -24.10
C ARG A 101 -11.04 -2.81 -23.21
N ASN A 102 -11.30 -4.08 -23.53
CA ASN A 102 -10.81 -5.21 -22.75
C ASN A 102 -9.30 -5.40 -22.89
N ILE A 103 -8.70 -5.06 -24.06
CA ILE A 103 -7.26 -5.08 -24.26
C ILE A 103 -6.59 -4.00 -23.40
N TYR A 104 -7.17 -2.80 -23.35
CA TYR A 104 -6.66 -1.72 -22.49
C TYR A 104 -6.78 -2.09 -21.00
N ARG A 105 -7.90 -2.69 -20.56
CA ARG A 105 -8.04 -3.19 -19.18
C ARG A 105 -6.97 -4.20 -18.84
N ALA A 106 -6.73 -5.17 -19.72
CA ALA A 106 -5.67 -6.16 -19.52
C ALA A 106 -4.28 -5.50 -19.48
N GLY A 107 -3.99 -4.61 -20.45
CA GLY A 107 -2.71 -3.92 -20.53
C GLY A 107 -2.37 -3.07 -19.28
N PHE A 108 -3.34 -2.32 -18.75
CA PHE A 108 -3.15 -1.54 -17.52
C PHE A 108 -3.05 -2.42 -16.27
N PHE A 109 -3.63 -3.62 -16.29
CA PHE A 109 -3.54 -4.55 -15.16
C PHE A 109 -2.22 -5.34 -15.11
N VAL A 110 -1.58 -5.61 -16.27
CA VAL A 110 -0.34 -6.40 -16.37
C VAL A 110 0.77 -5.96 -15.41
N PRO A 111 1.05 -4.65 -15.23
CA PRO A 111 2.09 -4.21 -14.29
C PRO A 111 1.92 -4.72 -12.86
N ASN A 112 0.68 -4.90 -12.41
CA ASN A 112 0.39 -5.40 -11.06
C ASN A 112 0.78 -6.88 -10.86
N LEU A 113 0.97 -7.64 -11.95
CA LEU A 113 1.40 -9.04 -11.91
C LEU A 113 2.91 -9.20 -11.77
N ILE A 114 3.67 -8.11 -11.94
CA ILE A 114 5.13 -8.15 -11.83
C ILE A 114 5.51 -8.11 -10.35
N GLY A 115 6.31 -9.09 -9.91
CA GLY A 115 6.80 -9.14 -8.53
C GLY A 115 7.61 -7.89 -8.16
N GLY A 116 7.40 -7.35 -6.96
CA GLY A 116 7.96 -6.08 -6.52
C GLY A 116 9.49 -5.98 -6.60
N ILE A 117 10.22 -7.06 -6.32
CA ILE A 117 11.69 -7.11 -6.46
C ILE A 117 12.12 -6.92 -7.92
N VAL A 118 11.53 -7.71 -8.84
CA VAL A 118 11.85 -7.61 -10.28
C VAL A 118 11.49 -6.22 -10.80
N LEU A 119 10.32 -5.73 -10.44
CA LEU A 119 9.87 -4.39 -10.79
C LEU A 119 10.84 -3.31 -10.31
N GLY A 120 11.24 -3.37 -9.04
CA GLY A 120 12.17 -2.42 -8.43
C GLY A 120 13.51 -2.38 -9.17
N LEU A 121 14.08 -3.55 -9.54
CA LEU A 121 15.33 -3.64 -10.30
C LEU A 121 15.21 -3.06 -11.73
N ILE A 122 14.09 -3.34 -12.42
CA ILE A 122 13.85 -2.76 -13.77
C ILE A 122 13.79 -1.22 -13.67
N TRP A 123 13.02 -0.69 -12.74
CA TRP A 123 12.90 0.76 -12.56
C TRP A 123 14.18 1.41 -12.02
N GLN A 124 14.95 0.69 -11.19
CA GLN A 124 16.28 1.14 -10.76
C GLN A 124 17.20 1.36 -11.98
N PHE A 125 17.22 0.40 -12.90
CA PHE A 125 17.99 0.52 -14.13
C PHE A 125 17.51 1.70 -15.01
N ILE A 126 16.18 1.86 -15.14
CA ILE A 126 15.59 2.96 -15.90
C ILE A 126 15.99 4.32 -15.31
N PHE A 127 15.81 4.51 -13.99
CA PHE A 127 16.12 5.78 -13.31
C PHE A 127 17.61 6.08 -13.21
N SER A 128 18.45 5.05 -13.16
CA SER A 128 19.90 5.23 -13.00
C SER A 128 20.65 5.37 -14.31
N ASN A 129 20.12 4.79 -15.41
CA ASN A 129 20.84 4.73 -16.68
C ASN A 129 20.04 5.33 -17.86
N ILE A 130 18.81 4.85 -18.08
CA ILE A 130 18.06 5.22 -19.29
C ILE A 130 17.62 6.70 -19.22
N LEU A 131 16.96 7.11 -18.14
CA LEU A 131 16.48 8.49 -18.01
C LEU A 131 17.64 9.53 -18.01
N PRO A 132 18.76 9.30 -17.28
CA PRO A 132 19.90 10.21 -17.38
C PRO A 132 20.51 10.31 -18.78
N THR A 133 20.55 9.23 -19.53
CA THR A 133 21.05 9.23 -20.93
C THR A 133 20.12 10.05 -21.84
N ILE A 134 18.81 9.85 -21.72
CA ILE A 134 17.81 10.62 -22.49
C ILE A 134 17.86 12.10 -22.04
N GLY A 135 17.94 12.38 -20.75
CA GLY A 135 18.02 13.74 -20.21
C GLY A 135 19.21 14.52 -20.76
N LYS A 136 20.38 13.87 -20.84
CA LYS A 136 21.59 14.47 -21.42
C LYS A 136 21.43 14.74 -22.92
N SER A 137 20.88 13.80 -23.69
CA SER A 137 20.69 13.95 -25.14
C SER A 137 19.65 15.02 -25.49
N LEU A 138 18.65 15.25 -24.63
CA LEU A 138 17.60 16.26 -24.83
C LEU A 138 17.91 17.61 -24.13
N GLY A 139 19.05 17.73 -23.44
CA GLY A 139 19.41 18.93 -22.69
C GLY A 139 18.51 19.20 -21.46
N LEU A 140 17.83 18.16 -20.94
CA LEU A 140 16.93 18.28 -19.78
C LEU A 140 17.71 18.03 -18.48
N GLU A 141 18.17 19.09 -17.84
CA GLU A 141 19.02 19.02 -16.63
C GLU A 141 18.39 18.17 -15.50
N VAL A 142 17.07 18.29 -15.29
CA VAL A 142 16.34 17.52 -14.25
C VAL A 142 16.47 16.02 -14.44
N LEU A 143 16.51 15.53 -15.68
CA LEU A 143 16.63 14.12 -16.01
C LEU A 143 18.08 13.69 -16.25
N SER A 144 19.04 14.61 -16.35
CA SER A 144 20.46 14.29 -16.64
C SER A 144 21.18 13.60 -15.49
N LYS A 145 20.61 13.59 -14.30
CA LYS A 145 21.09 12.89 -13.11
C LYS A 145 20.06 11.85 -12.66
N SER A 146 20.54 10.80 -11.99
CA SER A 146 19.61 9.80 -11.42
C SER A 146 18.69 10.44 -10.38
N LEU A 147 17.39 10.31 -10.58
CA LEU A 147 16.38 10.76 -9.63
C LEU A 147 16.44 10.00 -8.29
N LEU A 148 17.05 8.81 -8.29
CA LEU A 148 17.25 8.00 -7.08
C LEU A 148 18.38 8.52 -6.19
N SER A 149 19.29 9.31 -6.73
CA SER A 149 20.44 9.86 -5.99
C SER A 149 20.12 11.13 -5.20
N ASN A 150 18.93 11.71 -5.42
CA ASN A 150 18.52 12.94 -4.76
C ASN A 150 17.44 12.65 -3.70
N LYS A 151 17.72 13.03 -2.45
CA LYS A 151 16.83 12.87 -1.29
C LYS A 151 15.44 13.50 -1.48
N ASP A 152 15.34 14.57 -2.29
CA ASP A 152 14.09 15.31 -2.48
C ASP A 152 13.20 14.67 -3.57
N THR A 153 13.79 13.92 -4.51
CA THR A 153 13.07 13.27 -5.61
C THR A 153 12.79 11.80 -5.40
N VAL A 154 13.63 11.09 -4.62
CA VAL A 154 13.57 9.64 -4.45
C VAL A 154 12.20 9.13 -3.95
N MET A 155 11.54 9.86 -3.05
CA MET A 155 10.20 9.49 -2.60
C MET A 155 9.18 9.52 -3.75
N PHE A 156 9.27 10.52 -4.61
CA PHE A 156 8.36 10.64 -5.76
C PHE A 156 8.61 9.57 -6.82
N THR A 157 9.84 9.05 -6.96
CA THR A 157 10.11 7.90 -7.82
C THR A 157 9.43 6.64 -7.29
N LEU A 158 9.42 6.41 -5.97
CA LEU A 158 8.67 5.32 -5.36
C LEU A 158 7.16 5.45 -5.62
N VAL A 159 6.60 6.67 -5.46
CA VAL A 159 5.18 6.94 -5.78
C VAL A 159 4.88 6.65 -7.24
N ALA A 160 5.72 7.11 -8.17
CA ALA A 160 5.53 6.90 -9.60
C ALA A 160 5.54 5.42 -9.97
N VAL A 161 6.51 4.65 -9.46
CA VAL A 161 6.63 3.21 -9.70
C VAL A 161 5.42 2.46 -9.14
N ASN A 162 5.02 2.76 -7.90
CA ASN A 162 3.86 2.10 -7.30
C ASN A 162 2.54 2.51 -7.99
N THR A 163 2.40 3.77 -8.39
CA THR A 163 1.24 4.22 -9.16
C THR A 163 1.14 3.44 -10.47
N TRP A 164 2.23 3.33 -11.22
CA TRP A 164 2.25 2.55 -12.46
C TRP A 164 1.91 1.07 -12.24
N GLN A 165 2.41 0.47 -11.16
CA GLN A 165 2.15 -0.92 -10.83
C GLN A 165 0.71 -1.14 -10.36
N TYR A 166 0.21 -0.30 -9.46
CA TYR A 166 -0.99 -0.60 -8.67
C TYR A 166 -2.28 0.05 -9.20
N ALA A 167 -2.16 1.13 -10.00
CA ALA A 167 -3.33 1.84 -10.53
C ALA A 167 -4.24 0.96 -11.39
N GLY A 168 -3.68 0.01 -12.16
CA GLY A 168 -4.46 -0.93 -12.97
C GLY A 168 -5.32 -1.88 -12.15
N TYR A 169 -4.84 -2.31 -10.99
CA TYR A 169 -5.64 -3.11 -10.06
C TYR A 169 -6.80 -2.30 -9.45
N ILE A 170 -6.53 -1.10 -8.97
CA ILE A 170 -7.55 -0.20 -8.43
C ILE A 170 -8.55 0.23 -9.52
N MET A 171 -8.08 0.44 -10.76
CA MET A 171 -8.95 0.70 -11.91
C MET A 171 -10.04 -0.35 -12.08
N LEU A 172 -9.74 -1.64 -11.91
CA LEU A 172 -10.74 -2.71 -12.03
C LEU A 172 -11.87 -2.58 -11.01
N ILE A 173 -11.57 -2.13 -9.79
CA ILE A 173 -12.57 -1.86 -8.75
C ILE A 173 -13.51 -0.73 -9.19
N TYR A 174 -12.95 0.36 -9.71
CA TYR A 174 -13.73 1.47 -10.23
C TYR A 174 -14.54 1.08 -11.49
N VAL A 175 -13.97 0.29 -12.40
CA VAL A 175 -14.68 -0.25 -13.56
C VAL A 175 -15.90 -1.07 -13.13
N ALA A 176 -15.74 -1.96 -12.14
CA ALA A 176 -16.88 -2.75 -11.63
C ALA A 176 -17.96 -1.87 -11.02
N ALA A 177 -17.59 -0.84 -10.26
CA ALA A 177 -18.53 0.10 -9.66
C ALA A 177 -19.27 0.93 -10.72
N ILE A 178 -18.56 1.48 -11.73
CA ILE A 178 -19.19 2.23 -12.83
C ILE A 178 -20.18 1.35 -13.60
N GLN A 179 -19.83 0.10 -13.89
CA GLN A 179 -20.68 -0.85 -14.61
C GLN A 179 -21.86 -1.34 -13.76
N GLY A 180 -21.78 -1.24 -12.43
CA GLY A 180 -22.88 -1.56 -11.51
C GLY A 180 -23.97 -0.49 -11.45
N ILE A 181 -23.71 0.73 -11.95
CA ILE A 181 -24.72 1.79 -11.98
C ILE A 181 -25.79 1.45 -13.00
N SER A 182 -27.07 1.54 -12.59
CA SER A 182 -28.19 1.26 -13.48
C SER A 182 -28.18 2.15 -14.72
N LYS A 183 -28.35 1.55 -15.90
CA LYS A 183 -28.44 2.29 -17.15
C LYS A 183 -29.61 3.26 -17.15
N SER A 184 -30.78 2.86 -16.57
CA SER A 184 -31.97 3.72 -16.49
C SER A 184 -31.71 5.02 -15.74
N VAL A 185 -30.89 5.00 -14.67
CA VAL A 185 -30.51 6.22 -13.95
C VAL A 185 -29.64 7.13 -14.82
N MET A 186 -28.74 6.56 -15.61
CA MET A 186 -27.87 7.33 -16.50
C MET A 186 -28.65 7.90 -17.70
N GLU A 187 -29.62 7.16 -18.25
CA GLU A 187 -30.47 7.58 -19.34
C GLU A 187 -31.43 8.70 -18.90
N ALA A 188 -32.07 8.56 -17.73
CA ALA A 188 -32.90 9.59 -17.14
C ALA A 188 -32.15 10.91 -16.98
N ALA A 189 -30.90 10.85 -16.45
CA ALA A 189 -30.06 12.02 -16.31
C ALA A 189 -29.72 12.70 -17.66
N VAL A 190 -29.59 11.94 -18.73
CA VAL A 190 -29.42 12.48 -20.10
C VAL A 190 -30.68 13.19 -20.58
N VAL A 191 -31.85 12.59 -20.37
CA VAL A 191 -33.15 13.20 -20.72
C VAL A 191 -33.34 14.51 -19.95
N ASP A 192 -32.94 14.57 -18.67
CA ASP A 192 -32.97 15.78 -17.83
C ASP A 192 -31.92 16.83 -18.22
N GLY A 193 -31.13 16.60 -19.30
CA GLY A 193 -30.12 17.55 -19.79
C GLY A 193 -28.87 17.63 -18.94
N ALA A 194 -28.56 16.62 -18.12
CA ALA A 194 -27.34 16.60 -17.31
C ALA A 194 -26.11 16.44 -18.19
N THR A 195 -25.17 17.39 -18.09
CA THR A 195 -23.87 17.33 -18.77
C THR A 195 -23.00 16.19 -18.22
N PHE A 196 -21.95 15.81 -18.94
CA PHE A 196 -20.99 14.79 -18.47
C PHE A 196 -20.50 15.05 -17.04
N TRP A 197 -20.07 16.27 -16.75
CA TRP A 197 -19.57 16.64 -15.41
C TRP A 197 -20.64 16.58 -14.32
N LYS A 198 -21.89 16.95 -14.64
CA LYS A 198 -23.01 16.80 -13.69
C LYS A 198 -23.30 15.32 -13.40
N ARG A 199 -23.32 14.48 -14.44
CA ARG A 199 -23.53 13.02 -14.26
C ARG A 199 -22.38 12.40 -13.46
N LEU A 200 -21.12 12.77 -13.76
CA LEU A 200 -19.95 12.27 -13.06
C LEU A 200 -19.98 12.64 -11.56
N THR A 201 -20.12 13.94 -11.25
CA THR A 201 -19.95 14.43 -9.88
C THR A 201 -21.17 14.25 -9.00
N ARG A 202 -22.41 14.29 -9.57
CA ARG A 202 -23.65 14.23 -8.79
C ARG A 202 -24.33 12.86 -8.79
N ILE A 203 -23.95 11.97 -9.70
CA ILE A 203 -24.57 10.65 -9.84
C ILE A 203 -23.54 9.55 -9.67
N GLN A 204 -22.52 9.49 -10.56
CA GLN A 204 -21.57 8.38 -10.57
C GLN A 204 -20.72 8.35 -9.31
N ILE A 205 -20.04 9.45 -8.96
CA ILE A 205 -19.16 9.50 -7.78
C ILE A 205 -19.91 9.15 -6.49
N PRO A 206 -21.10 9.69 -6.18
CA PRO A 206 -21.86 9.30 -4.99
C PRO A 206 -22.26 7.82 -4.98
N LEU A 207 -22.73 7.28 -6.11
CA LEU A 207 -23.09 5.86 -6.23
C LEU A 207 -21.88 4.91 -6.16
N MET A 208 -20.67 5.41 -6.40
CA MET A 208 -19.42 4.67 -6.28
C MET A 208 -18.77 4.79 -4.90
N ALA A 209 -19.40 5.40 -3.90
CA ALA A 209 -18.79 5.68 -2.60
C ALA A 209 -18.17 4.43 -1.94
N ASN A 210 -18.84 3.28 -2.02
CA ASN A 210 -18.29 2.01 -1.52
C ASN A 210 -16.99 1.60 -2.25
N ALA A 211 -16.91 1.77 -3.56
CA ALA A 211 -15.69 1.48 -4.33
C ALA A 211 -14.53 2.41 -3.93
N PHE A 212 -14.82 3.69 -3.64
CA PHE A 212 -13.81 4.60 -3.09
C PHE A 212 -13.35 4.16 -1.70
N THR A 213 -14.25 3.73 -0.83
CA THR A 213 -13.88 3.21 0.49
C THR A 213 -12.92 2.03 0.37
N ILE A 214 -13.26 1.06 -0.49
CA ILE A 214 -12.44 -0.14 -0.72
C ILE A 214 -11.07 0.23 -1.34
N SER A 215 -11.06 1.06 -2.39
CA SER A 215 -9.84 1.43 -3.10
C SER A 215 -8.87 2.22 -2.21
N LEU A 216 -9.39 3.16 -1.41
CA LEU A 216 -8.60 3.93 -0.46
C LEU A 216 -8.01 3.03 0.65
N PHE A 217 -8.80 2.08 1.18
CA PHE A 217 -8.30 1.11 2.16
C PHE A 217 -7.20 0.21 1.59
N LEU A 218 -7.40 -0.32 0.38
CA LEU A 218 -6.41 -1.17 -0.28
C LEU A 218 -5.12 -0.39 -0.59
N THR A 219 -5.24 0.84 -1.08
CA THR A 219 -4.07 1.68 -1.38
C THR A 219 -3.34 2.09 -0.11
N LEU A 220 -4.04 2.43 0.97
CA LEU A 220 -3.47 2.72 2.28
C LEU A 220 -2.65 1.54 2.80
N THR A 221 -3.26 0.36 2.84
CA THR A 221 -2.59 -0.84 3.36
C THR A 221 -1.42 -1.28 2.48
N ASN A 222 -1.53 -1.19 1.15
CA ASN A 222 -0.44 -1.42 0.21
C ASN A 222 0.73 -0.45 0.47
N SER A 223 0.44 0.85 0.63
CA SER A 223 1.47 1.87 0.87
C SER A 223 2.27 1.62 2.15
N PHE A 224 1.59 1.32 3.25
CA PHE A 224 2.27 1.03 4.52
C PHE A 224 3.14 -0.23 4.43
N LYS A 225 2.67 -1.27 3.73
CA LYS A 225 3.36 -2.57 3.59
C LYS A 225 4.42 -2.60 2.50
N MET A 226 4.67 -1.48 1.80
CA MET A 226 5.61 -1.46 0.69
C MET A 226 7.04 -1.76 1.17
N TYR A 227 7.53 -2.94 0.80
CA TYR A 227 8.86 -3.44 1.12
C TYR A 227 9.65 -3.78 -0.15
N ASP A 228 9.14 -4.69 -0.99
CA ASP A 228 9.85 -5.28 -2.12
C ASP A 228 10.38 -4.23 -3.12
N VAL A 229 9.50 -3.32 -3.54
CA VAL A 229 9.89 -2.23 -4.46
C VAL A 229 10.87 -1.28 -3.78
N ASN A 230 10.67 -0.96 -2.49
CA ASN A 230 11.55 -0.04 -1.77
C ASN A 230 12.96 -0.60 -1.62
N VAL A 231 13.09 -1.89 -1.26
CA VAL A 231 14.42 -2.52 -1.14
C VAL A 231 15.12 -2.64 -2.49
N ALA A 232 14.39 -3.07 -3.53
CA ALA A 232 14.97 -3.30 -4.85
C ALA A 232 15.30 -2.00 -5.61
N LEU A 233 14.47 -0.96 -5.47
CA LEU A 233 14.65 0.30 -6.18
C LEU A 233 15.74 1.18 -5.55
N THR A 234 15.77 1.30 -4.21
CA THR A 234 16.61 2.28 -3.51
C THR A 234 17.38 1.70 -2.33
N ASN A 235 16.97 0.54 -1.81
CA ASN A 235 17.42 -0.01 -0.54
C ASN A 235 17.41 1.03 0.61
N GLY A 236 16.43 1.94 0.56
CA GLY A 236 16.27 3.03 1.52
C GLY A 236 17.05 4.31 1.19
N GLY A 237 18.06 4.25 0.32
CA GLY A 237 18.90 5.41 -0.04
C GLY A 237 18.17 6.53 -0.81
N PRO A 238 18.83 7.63 -1.06
CA PRO A 238 20.18 8.02 -0.63
C PRO A 238 20.25 8.39 0.85
N VAL A 239 21.49 8.63 1.35
CA VAL A 239 21.69 9.11 2.72
C VAL A 239 21.23 10.56 2.85
N GLY A 240 20.44 10.85 3.87
CA GLY A 240 20.01 12.18 4.27
C GLY A 240 20.40 12.48 5.72
N ILE A 241 20.00 13.64 6.23
CA ILE A 241 20.20 14.03 7.63
C ILE A 241 18.84 14.32 8.25
N PHE A 242 18.55 13.68 9.38
CA PHE A 242 17.35 13.92 10.19
C PHE A 242 17.74 13.99 11.67
N MET A 243 17.30 15.00 12.40
CA MET A 243 17.68 15.25 13.80
C MET A 243 19.19 15.20 14.03
N LYS A 244 19.99 15.79 13.12
CA LYS A 244 21.47 15.82 13.11
C LYS A 244 22.14 14.44 13.02
N LYS A 245 21.40 13.39 12.64
CA LYS A 245 21.95 12.05 12.42
C LYS A 245 21.72 11.60 10.96
N PRO A 246 22.64 10.80 10.40
CA PRO A 246 22.44 10.24 9.07
C PRO A 246 21.27 9.26 9.08
N VAL A 247 20.41 9.34 8.07
CA VAL A 247 19.26 8.46 7.86
C VAL A 247 19.15 8.09 6.38
N GLN A 248 18.47 7.03 6.08
CA GLN A 248 18.16 6.64 4.70
C GLN A 248 16.92 7.39 4.22
N ALA A 249 17.06 8.25 3.19
CA ALA A 249 16.02 9.22 2.79
C ALA A 249 14.73 8.60 2.26
N SER A 250 14.77 7.40 1.72
CA SER A 250 13.60 6.68 1.19
C SER A 250 13.28 5.38 1.94
N GLU A 251 13.84 5.19 3.11
CA GLU A 251 13.59 4.01 3.92
C GLU A 251 12.19 4.05 4.53
N LEU A 252 11.27 3.32 3.91
CA LEU A 252 9.92 3.16 4.44
C LEU A 252 9.93 2.27 5.69
N LEU A 253 8.87 2.39 6.50
CA LEU A 253 8.80 1.74 7.81
C LEU A 253 8.92 0.21 7.74
N ALA A 254 8.34 -0.44 6.71
CA ALA A 254 8.47 -1.87 6.51
C ALA A 254 9.94 -2.29 6.26
N LEU A 255 10.70 -1.50 5.50
CA LEU A 255 12.13 -1.72 5.27
C LEU A 255 12.95 -1.47 6.53
N ASN A 256 12.65 -0.43 7.31
CA ASN A 256 13.31 -0.15 8.59
C ASN A 256 13.13 -1.29 9.59
N ILE A 257 11.91 -1.86 9.69
CA ILE A 257 11.62 -3.03 10.53
C ILE A 257 12.49 -4.21 10.11
N TYR A 258 12.51 -4.52 8.81
CA TYR A 258 13.30 -5.61 8.27
C TYR A 258 14.81 -5.42 8.53
N GLN A 259 15.34 -4.24 8.26
CA GLN A 259 16.77 -3.95 8.50
C GLN A 259 17.13 -4.05 9.98
N THR A 260 16.26 -3.58 10.88
CA THR A 260 16.45 -3.71 12.33
C THR A 260 16.57 -5.18 12.74
N ALA A 261 15.64 -6.00 12.27
CA ALA A 261 15.60 -7.41 12.62
C ALA A 261 16.78 -8.20 12.02
N PHE A 262 16.99 -8.09 10.71
CA PHE A 262 17.87 -9.00 9.97
C PHE A 262 19.24 -8.43 9.64
N LYS A 263 19.35 -7.13 9.34
CA LYS A 263 20.65 -6.51 9.02
C LYS A 263 21.41 -6.13 10.28
N TYR A 264 20.72 -5.62 11.30
CA TYR A 264 21.32 -5.21 12.57
C TYR A 264 21.21 -6.29 13.65
N ASN A 265 20.66 -7.47 13.34
CA ASN A 265 20.48 -8.61 14.23
C ASN A 265 19.78 -8.25 15.56
N ASN A 266 18.86 -7.28 15.53
CA ASN A 266 18.09 -6.87 16.70
C ASN A 266 16.63 -7.31 16.53
N MET A 267 16.39 -8.61 16.66
CA MET A 267 15.10 -9.23 16.40
C MET A 267 14.02 -8.73 17.35
N ALA A 268 14.28 -8.64 18.64
CA ALA A 268 13.31 -8.18 19.62
C ALA A 268 12.86 -6.73 19.36
N GLN A 269 13.79 -5.84 19.01
CA GLN A 269 13.45 -4.47 18.63
C GLN A 269 12.72 -4.42 17.28
N GLY A 270 13.09 -5.28 16.32
CA GLY A 270 12.34 -5.44 15.07
C GLY A 270 10.90 -5.87 15.32
N GLN A 271 10.66 -6.81 16.24
CA GLN A 271 9.31 -7.21 16.65
C GLN A 271 8.55 -6.06 17.32
N ALA A 272 9.19 -5.29 18.20
CA ALA A 272 8.57 -4.13 18.82
C ALA A 272 8.17 -3.06 17.79
N LYS A 273 9.03 -2.78 16.79
CA LYS A 273 8.69 -1.91 15.65
C LYS A 273 7.51 -2.46 14.84
N ALA A 274 7.47 -3.78 14.60
CA ALA A 274 6.36 -4.43 13.89
C ALA A 274 5.02 -4.32 14.66
N VAL A 275 5.05 -4.42 15.99
CA VAL A 275 3.86 -4.20 16.83
C VAL A 275 3.37 -2.75 16.72
N ILE A 276 4.27 -1.75 16.83
CA ILE A 276 3.92 -0.34 16.63
C ILE A 276 3.32 -0.13 15.24
N PHE A 277 3.97 -0.67 14.21
CA PHE A 277 3.49 -0.62 12.82
C PHE A 277 2.08 -1.17 12.68
N PHE A 278 1.81 -2.34 13.26
CA PHE A 278 0.48 -2.97 13.22
C PHE A 278 -0.59 -2.10 13.89
N VAL A 279 -0.30 -1.55 15.08
CA VAL A 279 -1.23 -0.66 15.80
C VAL A 279 -1.51 0.59 14.97
N VAL A 280 -0.48 1.22 14.44
CA VAL A 280 -0.61 2.43 13.61
C VAL A 280 -1.46 2.14 12.37
N LEU A 281 -1.13 1.08 11.61
CA LEU A 281 -1.88 0.71 10.40
C LEU A 281 -3.34 0.41 10.72
N THR A 282 -3.61 -0.32 11.82
CA THR A 282 -4.96 -0.64 12.27
C THR A 282 -5.75 0.63 12.60
N VAL A 283 -5.17 1.56 13.35
CA VAL A 283 -5.81 2.84 13.71
C VAL A 283 -6.15 3.66 12.47
N PHE A 284 -5.18 3.85 11.55
CA PHE A 284 -5.43 4.58 10.31
C PHE A 284 -6.49 3.91 9.44
N SER A 285 -6.47 2.58 9.35
CA SER A 285 -7.45 1.81 8.58
C SER A 285 -8.87 1.95 9.16
N ILE A 286 -9.01 1.85 10.48
CA ILE A 286 -10.31 2.03 11.15
C ILE A 286 -10.83 3.45 10.94
N ILE A 287 -9.99 4.47 11.12
CA ILE A 287 -10.37 5.87 10.92
C ILE A 287 -10.84 6.08 9.48
N GLN A 288 -10.08 5.63 8.49
CA GLN A 288 -10.38 5.78 7.08
C GLN A 288 -11.69 5.10 6.69
N VAL A 289 -11.87 3.82 7.08
CA VAL A 289 -13.09 3.07 6.77
C VAL A 289 -14.31 3.69 7.47
N SER A 290 -14.20 4.02 8.76
CA SER A 290 -15.30 4.64 9.52
C SER A 290 -15.72 5.99 8.97
N TYR A 291 -14.76 6.81 8.52
CA TYR A 291 -15.06 8.11 7.90
C TYR A 291 -15.75 7.96 6.55
N ASN A 292 -15.28 7.05 5.69
CA ASN A 292 -15.83 6.86 4.37
C ASN A 292 -17.20 6.18 4.39
N LYS A 293 -17.40 5.20 5.27
CA LYS A 293 -18.67 4.48 5.42
C LYS A 293 -19.84 5.42 5.74
N LYS A 294 -19.62 6.55 6.42
CA LYS A 294 -20.66 7.55 6.65
C LYS A 294 -21.14 8.27 5.39
N LYS A 295 -20.39 8.15 4.28
CA LYS A 295 -20.72 8.78 2.98
C LYS A 295 -21.29 7.78 1.98
N GLU A 296 -21.36 6.50 2.33
CA GLU A 296 -21.94 5.48 1.48
C GLU A 296 -23.46 5.67 1.45
N VAL A 297 -24.00 5.79 0.24
CA VAL A 297 -25.43 5.81 -0.01
C VAL A 297 -25.84 4.38 -0.30
N GLU A 298 -26.76 3.82 0.48
CA GLU A 298 -27.41 2.55 0.14
C GLU A 298 -28.25 2.79 -1.12
N ALA A 299 -27.90 2.12 -2.22
CA ALA A 299 -28.59 2.19 -3.49
C ALA A 299 -29.58 1.04 -3.65
#